data_5ed8c06ceaaa01502e3ae57e87f947a2
#
_entry.id   5ed8c06ceaaa01502e3ae57e87f947a2
#
_cell.length_a   1.000
_cell.length_b   1.000
_cell.length_c   1.000
_cell.angle_alpha   90.00
_cell.angle_beta   90.00
_cell.angle_gamma   90.00
#
_symmetry.space_group_name_H-M   'P 1'
#
loop_
_entity.id
_entity.type
_entity.pdbx_description
1 polymer ?
#
loop_
_entity_poly.entity_id
_entity_poly.type
_entity_poly.pdbx_seq_one_letter_code
_entity_poly.pdbx_strand_id
1 'polypeptide(L)'
;MTKQEAMERFSSGAVQQSLEIHRGIQWTGRIVGLLVCVLIVKYLPSDWAERILYYLLLLLILWTLHRLGESQAFICEKGLVLKRRPFSVKEYFHSLFHGDEYFVFVDYEHIIGFTEGWRELQAMNGHGGIYVIPLDLAQVGYKDKMAMIEAINKHSNL
;
A
#
# COMPACT_ATOMS: atom_id res chain seq x y z
N MET A 1 -6.02 1.95 -5.90
CA MET A 1 -5.82 1.53 -7.30
C MET A 1 -6.41 0.15 -7.51
N THR A 2 -7.18 -0.04 -8.56
CA THR A 2 -7.75 -1.34 -8.96
C THR A 2 -6.80 -2.09 -9.90
N LYS A 3 -7.05 -3.39 -10.12
CA LYS A 3 -6.27 -4.19 -11.09
C LYS A 3 -6.32 -3.63 -12.50
N GLN A 4 -7.48 -3.13 -12.92
CA GLN A 4 -7.69 -2.57 -14.24
C GLN A 4 -6.91 -1.26 -14.43
N GLU A 5 -6.96 -0.36 -13.44
CA GLU A 5 -6.17 0.88 -13.44
C GLU A 5 -4.66 0.61 -13.48
N ALA A 6 -4.19 -0.45 -12.79
CA ALA A 6 -2.78 -0.83 -12.83
C ALA A 6 -2.35 -1.27 -14.24
N MET A 7 -3.17 -2.07 -14.93
CA MET A 7 -2.89 -2.51 -16.30
C MET A 7 -2.88 -1.35 -17.29
N GLU A 8 -3.88 -0.47 -17.21
CA GLU A 8 -4.05 0.65 -18.15
C GLU A 8 -2.95 1.71 -17.96
N ARG A 9 -2.66 2.06 -16.70
CA ARG A 9 -1.73 3.14 -16.38
C ARG A 9 -0.26 2.79 -16.66
N PHE A 10 0.15 1.56 -16.40
CA PHE A 10 1.55 1.15 -16.44
C PHE A 10 1.92 0.26 -17.62
N SER A 11 0.96 -0.11 -18.48
CA SER A 11 1.19 -1.09 -19.56
C SER A 11 1.89 -2.38 -19.06
N SER A 12 1.60 -2.74 -17.80
CA SER A 12 2.29 -3.78 -17.03
C SER A 12 1.98 -5.21 -17.49
N GLY A 13 1.11 -5.36 -18.50
CA GLY A 13 0.54 -6.65 -18.86
C GLY A 13 -0.57 -7.09 -17.90
N ALA A 14 -0.96 -8.36 -17.95
CA ALA A 14 -2.01 -8.89 -17.08
C ALA A 14 -1.58 -8.89 -15.61
N VAL A 15 -2.48 -8.43 -14.72
CA VAL A 15 -2.26 -8.52 -13.27
C VAL A 15 -2.53 -9.95 -12.82
N GLN A 16 -1.50 -10.65 -12.38
CA GLN A 16 -1.57 -12.02 -11.89
C GLN A 16 -2.09 -12.09 -10.46
N GLN A 17 -1.58 -11.23 -9.58
CA GLN A 17 -1.95 -11.21 -8.17
C GLN A 17 -1.94 -9.78 -7.61
N SER A 18 -2.92 -9.47 -6.75
CA SER A 18 -2.92 -8.26 -5.92
C SER A 18 -2.49 -8.62 -4.50
N LEU A 19 -1.64 -7.80 -3.93
CA LEU A 19 -1.09 -8.01 -2.60
C LEU A 19 -1.66 -6.96 -1.65
N GLU A 20 -2.20 -7.44 -0.55
CA GLU A 20 -2.87 -6.63 0.47
C GLU A 20 -2.10 -6.71 1.79
N ILE A 21 -2.45 -5.84 2.72
CA ILE A 21 -2.00 -5.95 4.11
C ILE A 21 -2.43 -7.30 4.68
N HIS A 22 -1.57 -7.93 5.48
CA HIS A 22 -1.87 -9.23 6.08
C HIS A 22 -3.23 -9.24 6.79
N ARG A 23 -4.06 -10.23 6.50
CA ARG A 23 -5.46 -10.34 6.99
C ARG A 23 -5.57 -10.17 8.51
N GLY A 24 -4.62 -10.71 9.28
CA GLY A 24 -4.60 -10.54 10.73
C GLY A 24 -4.52 -9.08 11.15
N ILE A 25 -3.68 -8.28 10.50
CA ILE A 25 -3.54 -6.84 10.76
C ILE A 25 -4.84 -6.12 10.36
N GLN A 26 -5.42 -6.46 9.21
CA GLN A 26 -6.69 -5.87 8.77
C GLN A 26 -7.82 -6.15 9.77
N TRP A 27 -7.98 -7.39 10.21
CA TRP A 27 -9.01 -7.77 11.18
C TRP A 27 -8.80 -7.09 12.54
N THR A 28 -7.58 -7.14 13.07
CA THR A 28 -7.24 -6.46 14.34
C THR A 28 -7.51 -4.97 14.25
N GLY A 29 -7.07 -4.32 13.17
CA GLY A 29 -7.33 -2.90 12.94
C GLY A 29 -8.82 -2.57 12.88
N ARG A 30 -9.62 -3.38 12.18
CA ARG A 30 -11.08 -3.20 12.10
C ARG A 30 -11.76 -3.37 13.45
N ILE A 31 -11.41 -4.40 14.22
CA ILE A 31 -11.99 -4.63 15.56
C ILE A 31 -11.65 -3.48 16.49
N VAL A 32 -10.36 -3.11 16.58
CA VAL A 32 -9.92 -1.99 17.43
C VAL A 32 -10.59 -0.68 17.00
N GLY A 33 -10.63 -0.38 15.70
CA GLY A 33 -11.27 0.82 15.18
C GLY A 33 -12.76 0.87 15.49
N LEU A 34 -13.49 -0.24 15.36
CA LEU A 34 -14.90 -0.31 15.72
C LEU A 34 -15.12 -0.12 17.22
N LEU A 35 -14.27 -0.70 18.08
CA LEU A 35 -14.34 -0.47 19.54
C LEU A 35 -14.14 1.01 19.88
N VAL A 36 -13.16 1.66 19.23
CA VAL A 36 -12.93 3.11 19.41
C VAL A 36 -14.14 3.92 18.94
N CYS A 37 -14.75 3.56 17.80
CA CYS A 37 -15.98 4.21 17.35
C CYS A 37 -17.14 4.10 18.37
N VAL A 38 -17.32 2.90 18.96
CA VAL A 38 -18.34 2.68 19.99
C VAL A 38 -18.06 3.54 21.22
N LEU A 39 -16.80 3.64 21.66
CA LEU A 39 -16.42 4.50 22.78
C LEU A 39 -16.69 5.98 22.48
N ILE A 40 -16.32 6.45 21.29
CA ILE A 40 -16.58 7.84 20.86
C ILE A 40 -18.07 8.13 20.90
N VAL A 41 -18.92 7.24 20.36
CA VAL A 41 -20.38 7.42 20.37
C VAL A 41 -20.94 7.43 21.79
N LYS A 42 -20.42 6.55 22.67
CA LYS A 42 -20.85 6.46 24.07
C LYS A 42 -20.53 7.73 24.88
N TYR A 43 -19.42 8.38 24.57
CA TYR A 43 -18.94 9.57 25.29
C TYR A 43 -19.09 10.86 24.50
N LEU A 44 -20.09 10.92 23.59
CA LEU A 44 -20.40 12.13 22.84
C LEU A 44 -20.76 13.27 23.81
N PRO A 45 -20.11 14.43 23.69
CA PRO A 45 -20.39 15.59 24.54
C PRO A 45 -21.81 16.14 24.28
N SER A 46 -22.33 16.86 25.24
CA SER A 46 -23.65 17.52 25.11
C SER A 46 -23.56 18.74 24.21
N ASP A 47 -22.45 19.45 24.21
CA ASP A 47 -22.27 20.64 23.39
C ASP A 47 -22.11 20.27 21.90
N TRP A 48 -22.80 21.00 21.03
CA TRP A 48 -22.85 20.70 19.61
C TRP A 48 -21.51 20.99 18.89
N ALA A 49 -20.77 22.01 19.33
CA ALA A 49 -19.49 22.37 18.74
C ALA A 49 -18.45 21.26 18.97
N GLU A 50 -18.43 20.70 20.18
CA GLU A 50 -17.57 19.56 20.50
C GLU A 50 -18.00 18.30 19.73
N ARG A 51 -19.30 18.07 19.51
CA ARG A 51 -19.81 16.94 18.72
C ARG A 51 -19.28 16.95 17.30
N ILE A 52 -19.11 18.10 16.66
CA ILE A 52 -18.54 18.19 15.31
C ILE A 52 -17.15 17.56 15.27
N LEU A 53 -16.31 17.87 16.27
CA LEU A 53 -14.95 17.30 16.35
C LEU A 53 -14.99 15.76 16.48
N TYR A 54 -15.90 15.23 17.28
CA TYR A 54 -16.07 13.78 17.45
C TYR A 54 -16.58 13.12 16.17
N TYR A 55 -17.50 13.75 15.42
CA TYR A 55 -17.93 13.24 14.11
C TYR A 55 -16.82 13.25 13.07
N LEU A 56 -15.98 14.29 13.04
CA LEU A 56 -14.81 14.33 12.17
C LEU A 56 -13.83 13.21 12.51
N LEU A 57 -13.61 12.96 13.80
CA LEU A 57 -12.78 11.86 14.27
C LEU A 57 -13.36 10.49 13.86
N LEU A 58 -14.67 10.28 14.00
CA LEU A 58 -15.34 9.07 13.53
C LEU A 58 -15.17 8.87 12.02
N LEU A 59 -15.38 9.91 11.22
CA LEU A 59 -15.17 9.86 9.78
C LEU A 59 -13.73 9.51 9.42
N LEU A 60 -12.76 10.09 10.11
CA LEU A 60 -11.34 9.78 9.91
C LEU A 60 -11.03 8.31 10.24
N ILE A 61 -11.57 7.78 11.34
CA ILE A 61 -11.39 6.37 11.71
C ILE A 61 -12.04 5.47 10.67
N LEU A 62 -13.29 5.70 10.29
CA LEU A 62 -13.97 4.89 9.28
C LEU A 62 -13.24 4.91 7.93
N TRP A 63 -12.70 6.07 7.54
CA TRP A 63 -11.91 6.19 6.34
C TRP A 63 -10.59 5.42 6.41
N THR A 64 -9.86 5.49 7.55
CA THR A 64 -8.64 4.69 7.73
C THR A 64 -8.94 3.18 7.73
N LEU A 65 -10.06 2.75 8.32
CA LEU A 65 -10.51 1.35 8.29
C LEU A 65 -10.85 0.87 6.87
N HIS A 66 -11.44 1.74 6.05
CA HIS A 66 -11.70 1.44 4.65
C HIS A 66 -10.39 1.21 3.89
N ARG A 67 -9.37 2.04 4.13
CA ARG A 67 -8.07 1.94 3.46
C ARG A 67 -7.23 0.72 3.86
N LEU A 68 -7.52 0.08 5.00
CA LEU A 68 -6.83 -1.16 5.38
C LEU A 68 -7.00 -2.32 4.39
N GLY A 69 -8.03 -2.27 3.54
CA GLY A 69 -8.27 -3.26 2.48
C GLY A 69 -7.68 -2.92 1.12
N GLU A 70 -6.99 -1.76 0.99
CA GLU A 70 -6.39 -1.37 -0.29
C GLU A 70 -5.17 -2.23 -0.65
N SER A 71 -5.04 -2.56 -1.94
CA SER A 71 -3.86 -3.24 -2.45
C SER A 71 -2.61 -2.39 -2.26
N GLN A 72 -1.53 -3.03 -1.81
CA GLN A 72 -0.23 -2.38 -1.59
C GLN A 72 0.73 -2.63 -2.76
N ALA A 73 0.51 -3.72 -3.49
CA ALA A 73 1.30 -4.06 -4.66
C ALA A 73 0.52 -4.96 -5.60
N PHE A 74 0.98 -5.06 -6.85
CA PHE A 74 0.47 -5.98 -7.85
C PHE A 74 1.63 -6.71 -8.51
N ILE A 75 1.51 -8.02 -8.64
CA ILE A 75 2.38 -8.86 -9.48
C ILE A 75 1.75 -8.87 -10.87
N CYS A 76 2.48 -8.34 -11.85
CA CYS A 76 2.05 -8.24 -13.22
C CYS A 76 2.89 -9.15 -14.12
N GLU A 77 2.50 -9.29 -15.36
CA GLU A 77 3.21 -10.14 -16.33
C GLU A 77 4.64 -9.62 -16.62
N LYS A 78 4.83 -8.30 -16.72
CA LYS A 78 6.10 -7.68 -17.09
C LYS A 78 6.92 -7.16 -15.91
N GLY A 79 6.34 -7.03 -14.72
CA GLY A 79 7.00 -6.44 -13.58
C GLY A 79 6.10 -6.31 -12.37
N LEU A 80 6.55 -5.51 -11.40
CA LEU A 80 5.83 -5.21 -10.18
C LEU A 80 5.29 -3.79 -10.21
N VAL A 81 4.03 -3.61 -9.79
CA VAL A 81 3.46 -2.30 -9.47
C VAL A 81 3.41 -2.19 -7.96
N LEU A 82 4.17 -1.26 -7.40
CA LEU A 82 4.42 -1.14 -5.96
C LEU A 82 4.00 0.23 -5.45
N LYS A 83 3.39 0.26 -4.27
CA LYS A 83 3.04 1.52 -3.62
C LYS A 83 4.27 2.13 -2.96
N ARG A 84 4.70 3.28 -3.46
CA ARG A 84 5.82 4.06 -2.92
C ARG A 84 5.40 4.74 -1.61
N ARG A 85 6.31 4.75 -0.64
CA ARG A 85 6.13 5.51 0.59
C ARG A 85 6.35 7.02 0.33
N PRO A 86 5.51 7.91 0.88
CA PRO A 86 5.75 9.35 0.82
C PRO A 86 7.06 9.74 1.53
N PHE A 87 7.81 10.69 0.95
CA PHE A 87 9.07 11.17 1.52
C PHE A 87 8.91 12.29 2.54
N SER A 88 7.79 13.02 2.48
CA SER A 88 7.55 14.19 3.32
C SER A 88 6.16 14.18 3.94
N VAL A 89 5.98 14.98 4.99
CA VAL A 89 4.66 15.17 5.63
C VAL A 89 3.63 15.72 4.63
N LYS A 90 4.03 16.63 3.73
CA LYS A 90 3.16 17.16 2.69
C LYS A 90 2.72 16.07 1.72
N GLU A 91 3.65 15.25 1.25
CA GLU A 91 3.35 14.09 0.39
C GLU A 91 2.48 13.07 1.12
N TYR A 92 2.69 12.86 2.42
CA TYR A 92 1.85 11.98 3.22
C TYR A 92 0.39 12.44 3.20
N PHE A 93 0.12 13.72 3.47
CA PHE A 93 -1.24 14.26 3.39
C PHE A 93 -1.80 14.19 1.97
N HIS A 94 -1.00 14.48 0.95
CA HIS A 94 -1.42 14.34 -0.44
C HIS A 94 -1.78 12.89 -0.78
N SER A 95 -0.98 11.92 -0.33
CA SER A 95 -1.24 10.48 -0.55
C SER A 95 -2.50 9.97 0.13
N LEU A 96 -3.00 10.67 1.14
CA LEU A 96 -4.26 10.32 1.79
C LEU A 96 -5.46 10.46 0.82
N PHE A 97 -5.41 11.44 -0.08
CA PHE A 97 -6.48 11.72 -1.05
C PHE A 97 -6.16 11.22 -2.45
N HIS A 98 -4.87 11.13 -2.80
CA HIS A 98 -4.36 10.76 -4.13
C HIS A 98 -3.42 9.54 -4.06
N GLY A 99 -3.82 8.52 -3.29
CA GLY A 99 -2.98 7.34 -3.04
C GLY A 99 -2.56 6.58 -4.30
N ASP A 100 -3.34 6.67 -5.37
CA ASP A 100 -3.05 5.98 -6.63
C ASP A 100 -1.87 6.59 -7.39
N GLU A 101 -1.56 7.87 -7.17
CA GLU A 101 -0.39 8.53 -7.75
C GLU A 101 0.94 8.01 -7.20
N TYR A 102 0.90 7.34 -6.05
CA TYR A 102 2.08 6.79 -5.37
C TYR A 102 2.44 5.37 -5.80
N PHE A 103 1.76 4.81 -6.78
CA PHE A 103 2.16 3.55 -7.37
C PHE A 103 3.22 3.75 -8.45
N VAL A 104 4.23 2.88 -8.44
CA VAL A 104 5.36 2.88 -9.37
C VAL A 104 5.46 1.50 -9.98
N PHE A 105 5.65 1.44 -11.30
CA PHE A 105 5.95 0.21 -12.02
C PHE A 105 7.45 0.00 -12.11
N VAL A 106 7.89 -1.23 -11.84
CA VAL A 106 9.29 -1.66 -12.00
C VAL A 106 9.30 -2.97 -12.77
N ASP A 107 9.97 -2.96 -13.90
CA ASP A 107 10.16 -4.13 -14.74
C ASP A 107 11.04 -5.17 -14.02
N TYR A 108 10.78 -6.47 -14.22
CA TYR A 108 11.55 -7.52 -13.58
C TYR A 108 13.05 -7.47 -13.89
N GLU A 109 13.41 -7.11 -15.12
CA GLU A 109 14.81 -6.99 -15.56
C GLU A 109 15.60 -5.93 -14.79
N HIS A 110 14.91 -4.95 -14.24
CA HIS A 110 15.52 -3.86 -13.49
C HIS A 110 15.56 -4.09 -11.98
N ILE A 111 14.91 -5.14 -11.45
CA ILE A 111 14.86 -5.41 -10.03
C ILE A 111 16.13 -6.08 -9.56
N ILE A 112 16.84 -5.46 -8.61
CA ILE A 112 18.00 -6.05 -7.93
C ILE A 112 17.54 -6.86 -6.72
N GLY A 113 16.64 -6.30 -5.91
CA GLY A 113 16.11 -6.97 -4.73
C GLY A 113 15.48 -6.03 -3.71
N PHE A 114 14.94 -6.60 -2.65
CA PHE A 114 14.38 -5.87 -1.52
C PHE A 114 15.40 -5.75 -0.39
N THR A 115 15.42 -4.61 0.30
CA THR A 115 16.20 -4.43 1.52
C THR A 115 15.56 -5.17 2.70
N GLU A 116 16.32 -5.34 3.79
CA GLU A 116 15.80 -5.91 5.05
C GLU A 116 14.54 -5.16 5.51
N GLY A 117 13.53 -5.93 5.92
CA GLY A 117 12.26 -5.39 6.39
C GLY A 117 11.29 -4.94 5.29
N TRP A 118 11.62 -5.12 4.00
CA TRP A 118 10.74 -4.79 2.88
C TRP A 118 10.32 -3.32 2.80
N ARG A 119 11.24 -2.44 3.22
CA ARG A 119 11.01 -0.99 3.25
C ARG A 119 11.47 -0.29 1.98
N GLU A 120 12.33 -0.94 1.21
CA GLU A 120 12.91 -0.38 0.01
C GLU A 120 13.10 -1.47 -1.05
N LEU A 121 12.93 -1.08 -2.30
CA LEU A 121 13.32 -1.86 -3.47
C LEU A 121 14.54 -1.21 -4.10
N GLN A 122 15.57 -1.99 -4.38
CA GLN A 122 16.71 -1.60 -5.19
C GLN A 122 16.45 -1.99 -6.64
N ALA A 123 16.57 -1.04 -7.53
CA ALA A 123 16.38 -1.25 -8.96
C ALA A 123 17.47 -0.55 -9.76
N MET A 124 17.74 -1.08 -10.95
CA MET A 124 18.71 -0.53 -11.89
C MET A 124 18.00 0.35 -12.92
N ASN A 125 18.57 1.48 -13.25
CA ASN A 125 18.10 2.28 -14.38
C ASN A 125 18.74 1.79 -15.69
N GLY A 126 18.17 2.18 -16.84
CA GLY A 126 18.69 1.80 -18.17
C GLY A 126 20.14 2.24 -18.47
N HIS A 127 20.77 3.04 -17.60
CA HIS A 127 22.16 3.49 -17.69
C HIS A 127 23.09 2.78 -16.68
N GLY A 128 22.63 1.72 -16.01
CA GLY A 128 23.41 0.95 -15.03
C GLY A 128 23.51 1.60 -13.64
N GLY A 129 22.83 2.72 -13.38
CA GLY A 129 22.78 3.33 -12.07
C GLY A 129 21.75 2.63 -11.17
N ILE A 130 22.10 2.43 -9.90
CA ILE A 130 21.19 1.87 -8.89
C ILE A 130 20.39 3.00 -8.27
N TYR A 131 19.07 2.83 -8.18
CA TYR A 131 18.18 3.71 -7.42
C TYR A 131 17.34 2.93 -6.43
N VAL A 132 16.88 3.60 -5.39
CA VAL A 132 16.14 3.01 -4.29
C VAL A 132 14.74 3.60 -4.25
N ILE A 133 13.73 2.72 -4.23
CA ILE A 133 12.32 3.11 -4.11
C ILE A 133 11.88 2.79 -2.69
N PRO A 134 11.51 3.79 -1.87
CA PRO A 134 10.97 3.54 -0.55
C PRO A 134 9.56 2.96 -0.66
N LEU A 135 9.33 1.86 0.04
CA LEU A 135 8.10 1.07 0.00
C LEU A 135 7.46 0.97 1.39
N ASP A 136 6.21 0.57 1.41
CA ASP A 136 5.48 0.23 2.64
C ASP A 136 4.91 -1.19 2.58
N LEU A 137 5.79 -2.16 2.30
CA LEU A 137 5.44 -3.56 2.18
C LEU A 137 5.70 -4.37 3.47
N ALA A 138 6.12 -3.71 4.56
CA ALA A 138 6.40 -4.39 5.82
C ALA A 138 5.18 -5.18 6.35
N GLN A 139 3.97 -4.65 6.14
CA GLN A 139 2.70 -5.22 6.59
C GLN A 139 2.10 -6.26 5.65
N VAL A 140 2.67 -6.47 4.47
CA VAL A 140 2.24 -7.50 3.52
C VAL A 140 2.60 -8.89 4.08
N GLY A 141 1.72 -9.87 3.86
CA GLY A 141 1.89 -11.22 4.36
C GLY A 141 3.14 -11.92 3.80
N TYR A 142 3.72 -12.85 4.60
CA TYR A 142 4.91 -13.59 4.18
C TYR A 142 4.72 -14.36 2.87
N LYS A 143 3.57 -15.01 2.70
CA LYS A 143 3.25 -15.74 1.45
C LYS A 143 3.26 -14.84 0.22
N ASP A 144 2.72 -13.64 0.36
CA ASP A 144 2.67 -12.65 -0.72
C ASP A 144 4.06 -12.10 -1.04
N LYS A 145 4.90 -11.91 -0.01
CA LYS A 145 6.30 -11.54 -0.19
C LYS A 145 7.08 -12.60 -0.94
N MET A 146 6.87 -13.88 -0.59
CA MET A 146 7.50 -14.99 -1.31
C MET A 146 7.02 -15.10 -2.74
N ALA A 147 5.73 -14.84 -3.02
CA ALA A 147 5.22 -14.80 -4.38
C ALA A 147 5.88 -13.70 -5.26
N MET A 148 6.19 -12.52 -4.66
CA MET A 148 6.96 -11.50 -5.37
C MET A 148 8.38 -11.96 -5.72
N ILE A 149 9.08 -12.59 -4.77
CA ILE A 149 10.43 -13.14 -5.01
C ILE A 149 10.38 -14.21 -6.10
N GLU A 150 9.42 -15.11 -6.03
CA GLU A 150 9.25 -16.17 -7.03
C GLU A 150 8.99 -15.60 -8.43
N ALA A 151 8.14 -14.57 -8.52
CA ALA A 151 7.88 -13.87 -9.78
C ALA A 151 9.14 -13.21 -10.35
N ILE A 152 9.96 -12.55 -9.50
CA ILE A 152 11.24 -11.96 -9.91
C ILE A 152 12.19 -13.05 -10.40
N ASN A 153 12.40 -14.12 -9.63
CA ASN A 153 13.33 -15.20 -9.97
C ASN A 153 12.94 -15.92 -11.26
N LYS A 154 11.65 -16.06 -11.50
CA LYS A 154 11.14 -16.68 -12.74
C LYS A 154 11.53 -15.89 -14.00
N HIS A 155 11.59 -14.56 -13.90
CA HIS A 155 11.89 -13.68 -15.03
C HIS A 155 13.38 -13.30 -15.12
N SER A 156 14.13 -13.36 -14.00
CA SER A 156 15.58 -13.12 -14.01
C SER A 156 16.40 -14.32 -14.50
N ASN A 157 15.81 -15.52 -14.59
CA ASN A 157 16.46 -16.75 -15.09
C ASN A 157 16.14 -17.04 -16.57
N LEU A 158 15.55 -16.09 -17.28
CA LEU A 158 15.34 -16.12 -18.73
C LEU A 158 16.34 -15.21 -19.45
#